data_e1a9e6262b8f3b9b0eb84fad1e3b1794
#
_entry.id   e1a9e6262b8f3b9b0eb84fad1e3b1794
#
_cell.length_a   1.000
_cell.length_b   1.000
_cell.length_c   1.000
_cell.angle_alpha   90.00
_cell.angle_beta   90.00
_cell.angle_gamma   90.00
#
_symmetry.space_group_name_H-M   'P 1'
#
loop_
_entity.id
_entity.type
_entity.pdbx_description
1 polymer ?
#
loop_
_entity_poly.entity_id
_entity_poly.type
_entity_poly.pdbx_seq_one_letter_code
_entity_poly.pdbx_strand_id
1 'polypeptide(L)'
;GNRSREVPTGLTPINIEMYRGDSFQVVVGNPEYALTVAVAFRAKLRASTPEKKEMWDARVSVGIGDVSFESDNIVTSDGEAFRLSGRTLDTMGKKRLTISTPWCDFNKSIELVTRFADEVVSSWTAKQANVVYHSLMSPKTQKDMAVELGLSKQNFNSHWTSAKVQLILDYLEYYKTLIVKYNQL
;
A
#
# COMPACT_ATOMS: atom_id res chain seq x y z
N GLY A 1 -15.05 5.71 21.39
CA GLY A 1 -14.11 4.73 21.89
C GLY A 1 -12.83 4.84 21.08
N ASN A 2 -11.79 5.39 21.69
CA ASN A 2 -10.44 5.53 21.13
C ASN A 2 -9.79 4.14 21.17
N ARG A 3 -9.84 3.39 20.09
CA ARG A 3 -8.93 2.23 19.95
C ARG A 3 -7.60 2.77 19.43
N SER A 4 -6.57 2.72 20.26
CA SER A 4 -5.18 2.84 19.83
C SER A 4 -4.94 1.76 18.77
N ARG A 5 -4.63 2.18 17.56
CA ARG A 5 -4.23 1.23 16.50
C ARG A 5 -2.80 0.81 16.79
N GLU A 6 -2.57 -0.49 16.86
CA GLU A 6 -1.22 -1.01 16.89
C GLU A 6 -0.56 -0.73 15.55
N VAL A 7 0.62 -0.15 15.54
CA VAL A 7 1.49 -0.16 14.35
C VAL A 7 1.78 -1.63 14.07
N PRO A 8 1.61 -2.09 12.84
CA PRO A 8 1.92 -3.47 12.51
C PRO A 8 3.37 -3.77 12.86
N THR A 9 3.62 -4.48 13.95
CA THR A 9 4.94 -4.99 14.31
C THR A 9 5.46 -6.01 13.30
N GLY A 10 4.65 -6.37 12.30
CA GLY A 10 4.98 -7.30 11.21
C GLY A 10 5.55 -6.66 9.94
N LEU A 11 5.93 -5.37 9.97
CA LEU A 11 6.57 -4.70 8.83
C LEU A 11 8.09 -4.97 8.73
N THR A 12 8.67 -5.80 9.58
CA THR A 12 10.10 -6.13 9.52
C THR A 12 10.33 -7.60 9.14
N PRO A 13 11.31 -7.89 8.27
CA PRO A 13 12.12 -6.94 7.51
C PRO A 13 11.50 -6.60 6.16
N ILE A 14 11.44 -5.33 5.81
CA ILE A 14 11.19 -4.89 4.43
C ILE A 14 12.56 -4.81 3.74
N ASN A 15 12.85 -5.74 2.86
CA ASN A 15 14.00 -5.62 1.97
C ASN A 15 13.55 -4.87 0.72
N ILE A 16 14.21 -3.77 0.42
CA ILE A 16 13.95 -2.94 -0.76
C ILE A 16 15.17 -2.99 -1.64
N GLU A 17 15.01 -3.41 -2.88
CA GLU A 17 16.05 -3.37 -3.88
C GLU A 17 15.63 -2.59 -5.11
N MET A 18 16.54 -1.76 -5.61
CA MET A 18 16.36 -1.06 -6.89
C MET A 18 16.66 -2.02 -8.04
N TYR A 19 15.72 -2.09 -8.98
CA TYR A 19 15.81 -2.95 -10.14
C TYR A 19 15.61 -2.11 -11.41
N ARG A 20 16.59 -2.12 -12.32
CA ARG A 20 16.55 -1.43 -13.62
C ARG A 20 16.04 0.03 -13.56
N GLY A 21 16.89 0.92 -13.07
CA GLY A 21 16.66 2.37 -13.17
C GLY A 21 15.58 2.89 -12.21
N ASP A 22 14.36 2.95 -12.65
CA ASP A 22 13.22 3.50 -11.90
C ASP A 22 12.30 2.42 -11.27
N SER A 23 12.68 1.15 -11.41
CA SER A 23 11.92 0.03 -10.86
C SER A 23 12.51 -0.43 -9.52
N PHE A 24 11.65 -0.90 -8.63
CA PHE A 24 12.05 -1.44 -7.34
C PHE A 24 11.24 -2.70 -7.01
N GLN A 25 11.80 -3.54 -6.15
CA GLN A 25 11.12 -4.69 -5.57
C GLN A 25 11.15 -4.58 -4.04
N VAL A 26 10.06 -4.99 -3.42
CA VAL A 26 9.90 -4.99 -1.97
C VAL A 26 9.34 -6.34 -1.55
N VAL A 27 10.00 -6.99 -0.60
CA VAL A 27 9.47 -8.20 0.03
C VAL A 27 8.89 -7.85 1.39
N VAL A 28 7.63 -8.21 1.59
CA VAL A 28 6.92 -8.03 2.86
C VAL A 28 6.70 -9.41 3.48
N GLY A 29 7.33 -9.67 4.61
CA GLY A 29 7.34 -11.01 5.24
C GLY A 29 5.95 -11.50 5.68
N ASN A 30 5.04 -10.60 6.05
CA ASN A 30 3.66 -10.95 6.34
C ASN A 30 2.73 -10.44 5.22
N PRO A 31 2.09 -11.36 4.45
CA PRO A 31 1.24 -11.00 3.33
C PRO A 31 0.04 -10.12 3.70
N GLU A 32 -0.45 -10.17 4.95
CA GLU A 32 -1.54 -9.31 5.43
C GLU A 32 -1.22 -7.82 5.34
N TYR A 33 0.07 -7.45 5.37
CA TYR A 33 0.51 -6.05 5.31
C TYR A 33 1.00 -5.62 3.93
N ALA A 34 1.10 -6.52 2.95
CA ALA A 34 1.64 -6.19 1.63
C ALA A 34 0.87 -5.04 0.95
N LEU A 35 -0.45 -5.06 1.03
CA LEU A 35 -1.29 -3.99 0.47
C LEU A 35 -1.15 -2.67 1.25
N THR A 36 -1.04 -2.73 2.57
CA THR A 36 -0.80 -1.53 3.41
C THR A 36 0.52 -0.86 3.01
N VAL A 37 1.59 -1.64 2.81
CA VAL A 37 2.89 -1.14 2.34
C VAL A 37 2.76 -0.50 0.96
N ALA A 38 2.05 -1.13 0.03
CA ALA A 38 1.84 -0.61 -1.33
C ALA A 38 1.12 0.75 -1.32
N VAL A 39 0.04 0.87 -0.55
CA VAL A 39 -0.73 2.13 -0.44
C VAL A 39 0.07 3.20 0.30
N ALA A 40 0.76 2.84 1.40
CA ALA A 40 1.61 3.77 2.15
C ALA A 40 2.78 4.29 1.30
N PHE A 41 3.39 3.44 0.48
CA PHE A 41 4.44 3.83 -0.46
C PHE A 41 3.95 4.88 -1.47
N ARG A 42 2.80 4.63 -2.13
CA ARG A 42 2.19 5.61 -3.04
C ARG A 42 1.83 6.91 -2.33
N ALA A 43 1.24 6.82 -1.12
CA ALA A 43 0.93 7.98 -0.29
C ALA A 43 2.20 8.80 0.03
N LYS A 44 3.31 8.15 0.37
CA LYS A 44 4.59 8.82 0.64
C LYS A 44 5.16 9.51 -0.59
N LEU A 45 5.15 8.85 -1.75
CA LEU A 45 5.59 9.47 -3.00
C LEU A 45 4.79 10.72 -3.32
N ARG A 46 3.46 10.62 -3.29
CA ARG A 46 2.57 11.75 -3.56
C ARG A 46 2.77 12.89 -2.58
N ALA A 47 2.91 12.58 -1.28
CA ALA A 47 3.20 13.56 -0.23
C ALA A 47 4.55 14.27 -0.42
N SER A 48 5.52 13.59 -1.05
CA SER A 48 6.87 14.12 -1.31
C SER A 48 6.97 14.89 -2.62
N THR A 49 5.88 15.03 -3.37
CA THR A 49 5.88 15.82 -4.62
C THR A 49 6.24 17.26 -4.34
N PRO A 50 7.29 17.82 -4.97
CA PRO A 50 7.63 19.23 -4.83
C PRO A 50 6.50 20.14 -5.35
N GLU A 51 6.36 21.33 -4.75
CA GLU A 51 5.41 22.32 -5.24
C GLU A 51 5.62 22.64 -6.72
N LYS A 52 4.51 22.85 -7.45
CA LYS A 52 4.51 23.16 -8.88
C LYS A 52 5.13 22.10 -9.79
N LYS A 53 5.28 20.87 -9.32
CA LYS A 53 5.69 19.72 -10.12
C LYS A 53 4.52 18.79 -10.37
N GLU A 54 4.63 18.00 -11.44
CA GLU A 54 3.72 16.90 -11.70
C GLU A 54 3.71 15.93 -10.52
N MET A 55 2.53 15.41 -10.17
CA MET A 55 2.35 14.54 -9.02
C MET A 55 3.18 13.26 -9.15
N TRP A 56 4.08 13.05 -8.20
CA TRP A 56 4.83 11.82 -8.11
C TRP A 56 3.92 10.68 -7.68
N ASP A 57 4.01 9.58 -8.38
CA ASP A 57 3.26 8.36 -8.07
C ASP A 57 4.00 7.15 -8.64
N ALA A 58 3.59 5.93 -8.27
CA ALA A 58 4.15 4.70 -8.78
C ALA A 58 3.05 3.74 -9.25
N ARG A 59 3.40 2.88 -10.21
CA ARG A 59 2.64 1.67 -10.50
C ARG A 59 3.12 0.59 -9.55
N VAL A 60 2.21 -0.02 -8.81
CA VAL A 60 2.52 -1.04 -7.81
C VAL A 60 1.69 -2.28 -8.10
N SER A 61 2.38 -3.39 -8.26
CA SER A 61 1.78 -4.71 -8.37
C SER A 61 2.13 -5.53 -7.13
N VAL A 62 1.13 -5.96 -6.38
CA VAL A 62 1.28 -6.82 -5.22
C VAL A 62 1.11 -8.28 -5.65
N GLY A 63 2.17 -9.08 -5.54
CA GLY A 63 2.14 -10.53 -5.74
C GLY A 63 2.11 -11.23 -4.39
N ILE A 64 1.19 -12.17 -4.21
CA ILE A 64 1.12 -13.04 -3.03
C ILE A 64 1.39 -14.47 -3.47
N GLY A 65 2.26 -15.15 -2.78
CA GLY A 65 2.66 -16.53 -3.08
C GLY A 65 3.94 -16.88 -2.37
N ASP A 66 4.45 -18.07 -2.62
CA ASP A 66 5.72 -18.51 -2.07
C ASP A 66 6.88 -17.68 -2.59
N VAL A 67 7.84 -17.42 -1.70
CA VAL A 67 9.08 -16.71 -2.02
C VAL A 67 10.24 -17.64 -1.68
N SER A 68 11.06 -17.93 -2.69
CA SER A 68 12.30 -18.67 -2.53
C SER A 68 13.47 -17.70 -2.65
N PHE A 69 14.29 -17.63 -1.61
CA PHE A 69 15.52 -16.85 -1.64
C PHE A 69 16.67 -17.77 -2.02
N GLU A 70 17.18 -17.68 -3.25
CA GLU A 70 18.38 -18.40 -3.70
C GLU A 70 19.67 -17.67 -3.30
N SER A 71 19.55 -16.41 -2.89
CA SER A 71 20.64 -15.55 -2.42
C SER A 71 20.09 -14.48 -1.48
N ASP A 72 20.99 -13.76 -0.79
CA ASP A 72 20.63 -12.58 0.01
C ASP A 72 20.12 -11.39 -0.84
N ASN A 73 20.12 -11.56 -2.16
CA ASN A 73 19.69 -10.54 -3.12
C ASN A 73 18.29 -10.86 -3.66
N ILE A 74 17.34 -9.95 -3.45
CA ILE A 74 15.94 -10.07 -3.91
C ILE A 74 15.87 -10.14 -5.45
N VAL A 75 16.73 -9.42 -6.15
CA VAL A 75 16.72 -9.36 -7.63
C VAL A 75 17.02 -10.72 -8.28
N THR A 76 17.78 -11.57 -7.60
CA THR A 76 18.10 -12.94 -8.05
C THR A 76 17.20 -14.01 -7.43
N SER A 77 16.30 -13.62 -6.51
CA SER A 77 15.36 -14.53 -5.88
C SER A 77 14.23 -14.89 -6.84
N ASP A 78 13.81 -16.14 -6.80
CA ASP A 78 12.65 -16.64 -7.55
C ASP A 78 11.51 -16.96 -6.58
N GLY A 79 10.33 -17.17 -7.13
CA GLY A 79 9.15 -17.53 -6.37
C GLY A 79 7.87 -17.12 -7.09
N GLU A 80 6.77 -17.70 -6.64
CA GLU A 80 5.47 -17.43 -7.23
C GLU A 80 5.07 -15.97 -7.09
N ALA A 81 5.31 -15.37 -5.91
CA ALA A 81 5.01 -13.96 -5.65
C ALA A 81 5.74 -13.01 -6.64
N PHE A 82 7.01 -13.25 -6.91
CA PHE A 82 7.79 -12.44 -7.86
C PHE A 82 7.26 -12.58 -9.29
N ARG A 83 6.95 -13.81 -9.74
CA ARG A 83 6.38 -14.05 -11.06
C ARG A 83 5.02 -13.40 -11.22
N LEU A 84 4.15 -13.47 -10.19
CA LEU A 84 2.83 -12.87 -10.20
C LEU A 84 2.92 -11.34 -10.23
N SER A 85 3.72 -10.72 -9.38
CA SER A 85 3.85 -9.26 -9.34
C SER A 85 4.47 -8.71 -10.62
N GLY A 86 5.53 -9.35 -11.14
CA GLY A 86 6.20 -8.92 -12.38
C GLY A 86 5.29 -9.00 -13.61
N ARG A 87 4.65 -10.15 -13.85
CA ARG A 87 3.72 -10.32 -14.98
C ARG A 87 2.54 -9.34 -14.91
N THR A 88 2.02 -9.13 -13.71
CA THR A 88 0.90 -8.21 -13.53
C THR A 88 1.34 -6.77 -13.73
N LEU A 89 2.54 -6.38 -13.28
CA LEU A 89 3.10 -5.06 -13.51
C LEU A 89 3.25 -4.75 -15.01
N ASP A 90 3.70 -5.73 -15.81
CA ASP A 90 3.86 -5.58 -17.24
C ASP A 90 2.52 -5.42 -17.98
N THR A 91 1.47 -6.05 -17.49
CA THR A 91 0.16 -6.11 -18.15
C THR A 91 -0.91 -5.19 -17.55
N MET A 92 -0.63 -4.50 -16.45
CA MET A 92 -1.63 -3.68 -15.72
C MET A 92 -2.13 -2.44 -16.49
N GLY A 93 -1.46 -2.05 -17.58
CA GLY A 93 -1.86 -0.93 -18.42
C GLY A 93 -1.85 0.41 -17.67
N LYS A 94 -2.98 1.11 -17.67
CA LYS A 94 -3.13 2.42 -17.00
C LYS A 94 -3.37 2.32 -15.48
N LYS A 95 -3.64 1.14 -14.94
CA LYS A 95 -3.82 0.93 -13.51
C LYS A 95 -2.52 1.28 -12.77
N ARG A 96 -2.63 1.78 -11.56
CA ARG A 96 -1.48 2.07 -10.69
C ARG A 96 -1.39 1.15 -9.47
N LEU A 97 -2.45 0.36 -9.20
CA LEU A 97 -2.48 -0.63 -8.14
C LEU A 97 -3.16 -1.90 -8.63
N THR A 98 -2.49 -3.04 -8.44
CA THR A 98 -3.04 -4.36 -8.75
C THR A 98 -2.58 -5.36 -7.70
N ILE A 99 -3.37 -6.43 -7.52
CA ILE A 99 -3.05 -7.55 -6.65
C ILE A 99 -3.21 -8.83 -7.46
N SER A 100 -2.26 -9.74 -7.33
CA SER A 100 -2.30 -11.04 -7.99
C SER A 100 -1.87 -12.14 -7.02
N THR A 101 -2.67 -13.19 -6.93
CA THR A 101 -2.45 -14.36 -6.08
C THR A 101 -2.71 -15.63 -6.88
N PRO A 102 -2.27 -16.81 -6.42
CA PRO A 102 -2.64 -18.08 -7.05
C PRO A 102 -4.13 -18.42 -6.89
N TRP A 103 -4.87 -17.75 -6.02
CA TRP A 103 -6.26 -18.03 -5.72
C TRP A 103 -7.23 -17.25 -6.60
N CYS A 104 -7.83 -17.91 -7.60
CA CYS A 104 -8.73 -17.27 -8.56
C CYS A 104 -9.91 -16.53 -7.90
N ASP A 105 -10.52 -17.10 -6.87
CA ASP A 105 -11.66 -16.48 -6.22
C ASP A 105 -11.29 -15.30 -5.34
N PHE A 106 -10.09 -15.31 -4.74
CA PHE A 106 -9.51 -14.13 -4.11
C PHE A 106 -9.38 -12.99 -5.13
N ASN A 107 -8.72 -13.28 -6.27
CA ASN A 107 -8.47 -12.28 -7.31
C ASN A 107 -9.77 -11.65 -7.80
N LYS A 108 -10.82 -12.46 -8.06
CA LYS A 108 -12.16 -11.97 -8.44
C LYS A 108 -12.79 -11.09 -7.36
N SER A 109 -12.66 -11.47 -6.09
CA SER A 109 -13.26 -10.75 -4.97
C SER A 109 -12.62 -9.39 -4.74
N ILE A 110 -11.30 -9.28 -4.95
CA ILE A 110 -10.54 -8.05 -4.65
C ILE A 110 -10.41 -7.09 -5.84
N GLU A 111 -10.57 -7.57 -7.08
CA GLU A 111 -10.26 -6.79 -8.27
C GLU A 111 -11.06 -5.48 -8.36
N LEU A 112 -12.38 -5.54 -8.21
CA LEU A 112 -13.23 -4.37 -8.37
C LEU A 112 -12.97 -3.32 -7.28
N VAL A 113 -12.86 -3.76 -6.02
CA VAL A 113 -12.59 -2.84 -4.90
C VAL A 113 -11.18 -2.25 -5.01
N THR A 114 -10.19 -3.00 -5.53
CA THR A 114 -8.85 -2.48 -5.81
C THR A 114 -8.88 -1.38 -6.87
N ARG A 115 -9.69 -1.51 -7.91
CA ARG A 115 -9.86 -0.46 -8.93
C ARG A 115 -10.46 0.80 -8.34
N PHE A 116 -11.49 0.70 -7.49
CA PHE A 116 -12.03 1.88 -6.79
C PHE A 116 -11.01 2.52 -5.85
N ALA A 117 -10.26 1.70 -5.11
CA ALA A 117 -9.19 2.20 -4.25
C ALA A 117 -8.07 2.88 -5.05
N ASP A 118 -7.68 2.35 -6.22
CA ASP A 118 -6.69 2.95 -7.11
C ASP A 118 -7.11 4.35 -7.58
N GLU A 119 -8.37 4.55 -7.97
CA GLU A 119 -8.92 5.87 -8.32
C GLU A 119 -8.85 6.84 -7.13
N VAL A 120 -9.23 6.39 -5.91
CA VAL A 120 -9.15 7.21 -4.70
C VAL A 120 -7.69 7.61 -4.42
N VAL A 121 -6.77 6.66 -4.43
CA VAL A 121 -5.34 6.90 -4.18
C VAL A 121 -4.77 7.85 -5.23
N SER A 122 -5.12 7.65 -6.50
CA SER A 122 -4.65 8.47 -7.62
C SER A 122 -5.20 9.91 -7.60
N SER A 123 -6.27 10.17 -6.85
CA SER A 123 -6.86 11.50 -6.71
C SER A 123 -6.22 12.36 -5.61
N TRP A 124 -5.43 11.78 -4.71
CA TRP A 124 -4.90 12.54 -3.56
C TRP A 124 -3.97 13.67 -3.97
N THR A 125 -4.16 14.83 -3.37
CA THR A 125 -3.16 15.91 -3.34
C THR A 125 -2.01 15.54 -2.41
N ALA A 126 -0.88 16.24 -2.50
CA ALA A 126 0.27 16.00 -1.61
C ALA A 126 -0.10 16.13 -0.12
N LYS A 127 -0.94 17.10 0.25
CA LYS A 127 -1.41 17.30 1.64
C LYS A 127 -2.32 16.16 2.11
N GLN A 128 -3.24 15.72 1.27
CA GLN A 128 -4.09 14.56 1.56
C GLN A 128 -3.26 13.28 1.70
N ALA A 129 -2.35 13.02 0.77
CA ALA A 129 -1.46 11.87 0.79
C ALA A 129 -0.59 11.84 2.07
N ASN A 130 -0.13 13.01 2.54
CA ASN A 130 0.63 13.11 3.80
C ASN A 130 -0.22 12.69 5.01
N VAL A 131 -1.47 13.14 5.09
CA VAL A 131 -2.40 12.70 6.16
C VAL A 131 -2.66 11.20 6.08
N VAL A 132 -2.87 10.65 4.87
CA VAL A 132 -3.06 9.20 4.67
C VAL A 132 -1.84 8.42 5.12
N TYR A 133 -0.65 8.80 4.68
CA TYR A 133 0.60 8.14 5.06
C TYR A 133 0.76 8.03 6.58
N HIS A 134 0.60 9.15 7.30
CA HIS A 134 0.68 9.15 8.75
C HIS A 134 -0.44 8.32 9.40
N SER A 135 -1.64 8.31 8.82
CA SER A 135 -2.75 7.50 9.30
C SER A 135 -2.53 5.99 9.16
N LEU A 136 -1.75 5.56 8.15
CA LEU A 136 -1.41 4.16 7.93
C LEU A 136 -0.22 3.71 8.78
N MET A 137 0.76 4.60 8.98
CA MET A 137 2.06 4.25 9.52
C MET A 137 2.27 4.68 10.97
N SER A 138 1.34 5.41 11.58
CA SER A 138 1.45 5.89 12.95
C SER A 138 0.36 5.31 13.86
N PRO A 139 0.72 4.87 15.08
CA PRO A 139 -0.25 4.43 16.09
C PRO A 139 -0.92 5.61 16.80
N LYS A 140 -0.53 6.84 16.47
CA LYS A 140 -0.96 8.07 17.15
C LYS A 140 -2.43 8.37 16.91
N THR A 141 -3.02 9.13 17.81
CA THR A 141 -4.38 9.64 17.64
C THR A 141 -4.42 10.68 16.52
N GLN A 142 -5.59 10.94 15.95
CA GLN A 142 -5.77 11.99 14.94
C GLN A 142 -5.32 13.37 15.46
N LYS A 143 -5.54 13.64 16.75
CA LYS A 143 -5.10 14.88 17.41
C LYS A 143 -3.58 15.00 17.40
N ASP A 144 -2.88 13.94 17.78
CA ASP A 144 -1.42 13.94 17.85
C ASP A 144 -0.80 14.03 16.44
N MET A 145 -1.39 13.32 15.46
CA MET A 145 -0.98 13.43 14.06
C MET A 145 -1.20 14.85 13.50
N ALA A 146 -2.29 15.52 13.85
CA ALA A 146 -2.54 16.89 13.43
C ALA A 146 -1.45 17.84 13.96
N VAL A 147 -1.07 17.69 15.23
CA VAL A 147 0.02 18.48 15.85
C VAL A 147 1.35 18.21 15.14
N GLU A 148 1.69 16.96 14.89
CA GLU A 148 2.94 16.56 14.22
C GLU A 148 3.03 17.12 12.80
N LEU A 149 1.92 17.19 12.09
CA LEU A 149 1.83 17.73 10.74
C LEU A 149 1.68 19.26 10.70
N GLY A 150 1.65 19.93 11.84
CA GLY A 150 1.44 21.38 11.92
C GLY A 150 0.06 21.82 11.43
N LEU A 151 -0.94 20.95 11.53
CA LEU A 151 -2.31 21.20 11.08
C LEU A 151 -3.24 21.49 12.25
N SER A 152 -4.22 22.38 12.05
CA SER A 152 -5.36 22.46 12.97
C SER A 152 -6.18 21.17 12.89
N LYS A 153 -6.90 20.84 13.97
CA LYS A 153 -7.82 19.71 14.00
C LYS A 153 -8.83 19.74 12.84
N GLN A 154 -9.33 20.92 12.52
CA GLN A 154 -10.30 21.13 11.44
C GLN A 154 -9.66 20.83 10.06
N ASN A 155 -8.45 21.34 9.81
CA ASN A 155 -7.75 21.08 8.56
C ASN A 155 -7.36 19.60 8.41
N PHE A 156 -6.92 18.95 9.49
CA PHE A 156 -6.66 17.51 9.50
C PHE A 156 -7.92 16.72 9.14
N ASN A 157 -9.05 17.00 9.80
CA ASN A 157 -10.33 16.34 9.49
C ASN A 157 -10.79 16.59 8.05
N SER A 158 -10.59 17.78 7.51
CA SER A 158 -10.91 18.10 6.12
C SER A 158 -10.10 17.24 5.16
N HIS A 159 -8.78 17.13 5.36
CA HIS A 159 -7.92 16.26 4.54
C HIS A 159 -8.26 14.79 4.73
N TRP A 160 -8.52 14.34 5.97
CA TRP A 160 -8.95 12.98 6.28
C TRP A 160 -10.20 12.57 5.50
N THR A 161 -11.23 13.42 5.57
CA THR A 161 -12.52 13.15 4.92
C THR A 161 -12.41 13.20 3.40
N SER A 162 -11.76 14.22 2.87
CA SER A 162 -11.61 14.39 1.41
C SER A 162 -10.71 13.33 0.79
N ALA A 163 -9.69 12.86 1.51
CA ALA A 163 -8.84 11.74 1.08
C ALA A 163 -9.52 10.37 1.21
N LYS A 164 -10.73 10.30 1.78
CA LYS A 164 -11.45 9.03 2.01
C LYS A 164 -10.65 8.03 2.86
N VAL A 165 -9.93 8.53 3.89
CA VAL A 165 -9.02 7.68 4.70
C VAL A 165 -9.75 6.48 5.29
N GLN A 166 -10.96 6.66 5.84
CA GLN A 166 -11.71 5.55 6.41
C GLN A 166 -12.02 4.46 5.38
N LEU A 167 -12.42 4.85 4.15
CA LEU A 167 -12.69 3.89 3.08
C LEU A 167 -11.45 3.08 2.69
N ILE A 168 -10.28 3.72 2.67
CA ILE A 168 -9.01 3.02 2.43
C ILE A 168 -8.68 2.06 3.57
N LEU A 169 -8.91 2.46 4.82
CA LEU A 169 -8.70 1.56 5.96
C LEU A 169 -9.63 0.34 5.91
N ASP A 170 -10.89 0.54 5.54
CA ASP A 170 -11.86 -0.54 5.38
C ASP A 170 -11.45 -1.49 4.23
N TYR A 171 -10.91 -0.95 3.14
CA TYR A 171 -10.35 -1.74 2.03
C TYR A 171 -9.15 -2.58 2.47
N LEU A 172 -8.22 -2.00 3.25
CA LEU A 172 -7.07 -2.72 3.77
C LEU A 172 -7.49 -3.84 4.75
N GLU A 173 -8.50 -3.60 5.57
CA GLU A 173 -9.04 -4.62 6.47
C GLU A 173 -9.76 -5.75 5.71
N TYR A 174 -10.52 -5.40 4.68
CA TYR A 174 -11.12 -6.39 3.79
C TYR A 174 -10.06 -7.28 3.13
N TYR A 175 -8.98 -6.68 2.62
CA TYR A 175 -7.85 -7.43 2.08
C TYR A 175 -7.25 -8.40 3.09
N LYS A 176 -7.00 -7.97 4.33
CA LYS A 176 -6.45 -8.84 5.40
C LYS A 176 -7.39 -10.02 5.67
N THR A 177 -8.68 -9.75 5.77
CA THR A 177 -9.69 -10.80 5.98
C THR A 177 -9.63 -11.87 4.88
N LEU A 178 -9.46 -11.45 3.62
CA LEU A 178 -9.28 -12.39 2.52
C LEU A 178 -7.97 -13.18 2.63
N ILE A 179 -6.85 -12.51 2.93
CA ILE A 179 -5.55 -13.19 3.10
C ILE A 179 -5.62 -14.25 4.19
N VAL A 180 -6.16 -13.93 5.36
CA VAL A 180 -6.30 -14.89 6.46
C VAL A 180 -7.15 -16.09 6.04
N LYS A 181 -8.25 -15.85 5.32
CA LYS A 181 -9.13 -16.92 4.83
C LYS A 181 -8.41 -17.86 3.85
N TYR A 182 -7.62 -17.32 2.92
CA TYR A 182 -7.00 -18.12 1.86
C TYR A 182 -5.65 -18.72 2.24
N ASN A 183 -4.93 -18.16 3.22
CA ASN A 183 -3.71 -18.77 3.76
C ASN A 183 -3.98 -20.00 4.65
N GLN A 184 -5.23 -20.27 5.03
CA GLN A 184 -5.63 -21.42 5.81
C GLN A 184 -6.09 -22.61 4.94
N LEU A 185 -6.12 -22.45 3.63
CA LEU A 185 -6.48 -23.47 2.65
C LEU A 185 -5.24 -24.16 2.08
#